data_993e6ec14d98375d94f14bfbecd38544
#
_entry.id   993e6ec14d98375d94f14bfbecd38544
#
_cell.length_a   1.000
_cell.length_b   1.000
_cell.length_c   1.000
_cell.angle_alpha   90.00
_cell.angle_beta   90.00
_cell.angle_gamma   90.00
#
_symmetry.space_group_name_H-M   'P 1'
#
loop_
_entity.id
_entity.type
_entity.pdbx_description
1 polymer ?
#
loop_
_entity_poly.entity_id
_entity_poly.type
_entity_poly.pdbx_seq_one_letter_code
_entity_poly.pdbx_strand_id
1 'polypeptide(L)'
;SAQAIAAGGTAAQQAEWLPALLSGERIAGYVHDAALVADGDLLSGADHFVAHGAAAGVLVVTSNTGAWIVPADAAGVTITAQTTMDQTRPYARVVLAGAKGVPLADPAAAIEAAHRAGFVSVAAEALGGAQAALDRTVAYARERVQFGRPIGSFQAYKHRLADMMIEIEQARSAVYWAACAVDEGSEEAELAVHAAKSFAADTYFMCAGNMIQLHGGIGFTWEHDAHLYFKRARAIQSMLGSGNWHREKIATMILGEAA
;
A
#
# COMPACT_ATOMS: atom_id res chain seq x y z
N SER A 1 -0.52 5.09 10.03
CA SER A 1 -0.97 6.03 11.08
C SER A 1 -0.47 5.63 12.48
N ALA A 2 -0.79 4.42 12.98
CA ALA A 2 -0.36 4.02 14.34
C ALA A 2 1.16 4.09 14.53
N GLN A 3 1.95 3.62 13.55
CA GLN A 3 3.41 3.69 13.60
C GLN A 3 3.95 5.13 13.64
N ALA A 4 3.30 6.07 12.94
CA ALA A 4 3.67 7.48 13.04
C ALA A 4 3.51 8.04 14.45
N ILE A 5 2.38 7.71 15.10
CA ILE A 5 2.11 8.14 16.48
C ILE A 5 3.07 7.45 17.46
N ALA A 6 3.35 6.16 17.26
CA ALA A 6 4.26 5.41 18.11
C ALA A 6 5.70 5.94 18.05
N ALA A 7 6.18 6.33 16.86
CA ALA A 7 7.54 6.81 16.68
C ALA A 7 7.70 8.32 16.99
N GLY A 8 6.74 9.15 16.58
CA GLY A 8 6.86 10.60 16.67
C GLY A 8 6.02 11.27 17.75
N GLY A 9 5.11 10.54 18.40
CA GLY A 9 4.23 11.08 19.43
C GLY A 9 4.85 11.13 20.80
N THR A 10 4.42 12.10 21.64
CA THR A 10 4.71 12.10 23.07
C THR A 10 4.07 10.90 23.77
N ALA A 11 4.53 10.54 24.97
CA ALA A 11 3.92 9.48 25.78
C ALA A 11 2.42 9.72 26.02
N ALA A 12 2.00 10.97 26.19
CA ALA A 12 0.59 11.34 26.35
C ALA A 12 -0.21 11.08 25.06
N GLN A 13 0.31 11.46 23.89
CA GLN A 13 -0.33 11.20 22.59
C GLN A 13 -0.41 9.70 22.31
N GLN A 14 0.65 8.94 22.58
CA GLN A 14 0.65 7.50 22.44
C GLN A 14 -0.42 6.84 23.32
N ALA A 15 -0.49 7.23 24.61
CA ALA A 15 -1.48 6.70 25.56
C ALA A 15 -2.93 7.04 25.17
N GLU A 16 -3.15 8.21 24.59
CA GLU A 16 -4.48 8.65 24.14
C GLU A 16 -4.95 7.91 22.87
N TRP A 17 -4.07 7.74 21.88
CA TRP A 17 -4.50 7.32 20.55
C TRP A 17 -4.23 5.84 20.23
N LEU A 18 -3.10 5.28 20.67
CA LEU A 18 -2.71 3.94 20.25
C LEU A 18 -3.65 2.82 20.72
N PRO A 19 -4.19 2.81 21.96
CA PRO A 19 -5.05 1.71 22.39
C PRO A 19 -6.27 1.51 21.49
N ALA A 20 -7.00 2.57 21.15
CA ALA A 20 -8.18 2.50 20.30
C ALA A 20 -7.86 2.18 18.84
N LEU A 21 -6.68 2.61 18.34
CA LEU A 21 -6.22 2.27 16.99
C LEU A 21 -5.78 0.82 16.88
N LEU A 22 -5.09 0.30 17.88
CA LEU A 22 -4.58 -1.09 17.87
C LEU A 22 -5.70 -2.11 18.13
N SER A 23 -6.72 -1.76 18.91
CA SER A 23 -7.91 -2.61 19.10
C SER A 23 -8.87 -2.60 17.89
N GLY A 24 -8.71 -1.63 16.97
CA GLY A 24 -9.64 -1.42 15.86
C GLY A 24 -10.93 -0.69 16.24
N GLU A 25 -11.06 -0.23 17.49
CA GLU A 25 -12.19 0.60 17.94
C GLU A 25 -12.25 1.93 17.18
N ARG A 26 -11.09 2.46 16.80
CA ARG A 26 -10.96 3.67 16.00
C ARG A 26 -10.13 3.42 14.75
N ILE A 27 -10.57 3.98 13.63
CA ILE A 27 -9.85 3.93 12.34
C ILE A 27 -9.11 5.24 12.16
N ALA A 28 -7.84 5.18 11.76
CA ALA A 28 -7.06 6.35 11.38
C ALA A 28 -6.86 6.43 9.86
N GLY A 29 -7.09 7.61 9.28
CA GLY A 29 -6.64 7.95 7.94
C GLY A 29 -5.19 8.45 7.95
N TYR A 30 -4.42 8.15 6.90
CA TYR A 30 -3.10 8.73 6.68
C TYR A 30 -3.17 9.69 5.51
N VAL A 31 -2.90 10.96 5.79
CA VAL A 31 -2.91 12.07 4.82
C VAL A 31 -1.46 12.50 4.61
N HIS A 32 -1.02 12.53 3.36
CA HIS A 32 0.29 13.07 3.00
C HIS A 32 0.12 14.12 1.91
N ASP A 33 0.46 15.37 2.22
CA ASP A 33 0.48 16.46 1.25
C ASP A 33 1.80 17.24 1.39
N ALA A 34 2.67 17.09 0.40
CA ALA A 34 3.95 17.80 0.36
C ALA A 34 3.78 19.33 0.27
N ALA A 35 2.64 19.79 -0.24
CA ALA A 35 2.28 21.20 -0.38
C ALA A 35 1.43 21.74 0.78
N LEU A 36 1.21 20.94 1.85
CA LEU A 36 0.47 21.36 3.03
C LEU A 36 1.07 22.64 3.63
N VAL A 37 0.22 23.60 3.90
CA VAL A 37 0.58 24.84 4.58
C VAL A 37 0.15 24.71 6.05
N ALA A 38 1.11 24.93 6.97
CA ALA A 38 0.87 25.02 8.40
C ALA A 38 1.11 26.48 8.85
N ASP A 39 0.09 27.09 9.46
CA ASP A 39 0.18 28.39 10.15
C ASP A 39 -0.08 28.15 11.64
N GLY A 40 0.99 27.99 12.40
CA GLY A 40 0.91 27.45 13.74
C GLY A 40 0.29 26.05 13.76
N ASP A 41 -0.82 25.90 14.47
CA ASP A 41 -1.58 24.62 14.56
C ASP A 41 -2.64 24.47 13.46
N LEU A 42 -2.81 25.46 12.58
CA LEU A 42 -3.84 25.48 11.54
C LEU A 42 -3.27 24.92 10.23
N LEU A 43 -3.90 23.88 9.72
CA LEU A 43 -3.46 23.14 8.54
C LEU A 43 -4.36 23.39 7.34
N SER A 44 -3.77 23.64 6.18
CA SER A 44 -4.47 23.80 4.91
C SER A 44 -3.79 22.99 3.82
N GLY A 45 -4.55 22.15 3.13
CA GLY A 45 -4.07 21.25 2.09
C GLY A 45 -5.11 20.21 1.69
N ALA A 46 -4.75 19.29 0.82
CA ALA A 46 -5.64 18.22 0.40
C ALA A 46 -4.91 16.96 -0.02
N ASP A 47 -5.45 15.80 0.35
CA ASP A 47 -5.07 14.50 -0.20
C ASP A 47 -6.29 13.88 -0.88
N HIS A 48 -6.11 13.41 -2.10
CA HIS A 48 -7.20 12.90 -2.93
C HIS A 48 -7.47 11.41 -2.77
N PHE A 49 -6.55 10.65 -2.15
CA PHE A 49 -6.61 9.20 -2.10
C PHE A 49 -6.27 8.62 -0.71
N VAL A 50 -6.96 9.11 0.30
CA VAL A 50 -6.81 8.61 1.68
C VAL A 50 -7.54 7.28 1.82
N ALA A 51 -6.80 6.20 1.97
CA ALA A 51 -7.38 4.87 2.17
C ALA A 51 -8.18 4.84 3.48
N HIS A 52 -9.41 4.31 3.39
CA HIS A 52 -10.38 4.26 4.50
C HIS A 52 -10.73 5.62 5.13
N GLY A 53 -10.40 6.74 4.47
CA GLY A 53 -10.58 8.08 5.01
C GLY A 53 -12.02 8.41 5.41
N ALA A 54 -13.03 7.89 4.68
CA ALA A 54 -14.44 8.11 5.01
C ALA A 54 -14.89 7.42 6.32
N ALA A 55 -14.16 6.43 6.78
CA ALA A 55 -14.40 5.74 8.05
C ALA A 55 -13.47 6.21 9.18
N ALA A 56 -12.55 7.15 8.89
CA ALA A 56 -11.57 7.60 9.84
C ALA A 56 -12.21 8.47 10.93
N GLY A 57 -11.92 8.16 12.19
CA GLY A 57 -12.24 9.01 13.33
C GLY A 57 -11.09 9.97 13.71
N VAL A 58 -9.91 9.72 13.13
CA VAL A 58 -8.71 10.55 13.31
C VAL A 58 -7.86 10.50 12.05
N LEU A 59 -7.18 11.59 11.75
CA LEU A 59 -6.23 11.71 10.63
C LEU A 59 -4.83 11.90 11.20
N VAL A 60 -3.86 11.15 10.70
CA VAL A 60 -2.45 11.48 10.83
C VAL A 60 -2.04 12.20 9.55
N VAL A 61 -1.75 13.46 9.68
CA VAL A 61 -1.43 14.38 8.58
C VAL A 61 0.07 14.61 8.56
N THR A 62 0.69 14.42 7.42
CA THR A 62 2.12 14.63 7.22
C THR A 62 2.39 15.52 6.02
N SER A 63 3.48 16.28 6.11
CA SER A 63 4.06 17.05 5.01
C SER A 63 5.58 16.84 4.97
N ASN A 64 6.27 17.55 4.10
CA ASN A 64 7.74 17.53 4.10
C ASN A 64 8.39 18.11 5.38
N THR A 65 7.64 18.87 6.17
CA THR A 65 8.17 19.64 7.30
C THR A 65 7.52 19.35 8.64
N GLY A 66 6.44 18.54 8.66
CA GLY A 66 5.71 18.31 9.90
C GLY A 66 4.79 17.10 9.88
N ALA A 67 4.33 16.72 11.06
CA ALA A 67 3.35 15.67 11.27
C ALA A 67 2.41 16.05 12.41
N TRP A 68 1.11 15.81 12.21
CA TRP A 68 0.05 16.23 13.14
C TRP A 68 -1.02 15.14 13.31
N ILE A 69 -1.68 15.17 14.44
CA ILE A 69 -2.93 14.42 14.69
C ILE A 69 -4.09 15.41 14.54
N VAL A 70 -5.08 15.07 13.72
CA VAL A 70 -6.26 15.89 13.45
C VAL A 70 -7.50 15.03 13.64
N PRO A 71 -8.44 15.38 14.56
CA PRO A 71 -9.73 14.70 14.63
C PRO A 71 -10.47 14.82 13.27
N ALA A 72 -11.09 13.74 12.81
CA ALA A 72 -11.75 13.75 11.51
C ALA A 72 -12.99 14.66 11.45
N ASP A 73 -13.56 14.96 12.60
CA ASP A 73 -14.71 15.87 12.81
C ASP A 73 -14.30 17.29 13.17
N ALA A 74 -13.00 17.62 13.17
CA ALA A 74 -12.53 18.96 13.49
C ALA A 74 -13.04 20.01 12.48
N ALA A 75 -13.27 21.23 12.97
CA ALA A 75 -13.61 22.35 12.09
C ALA A 75 -12.53 22.54 11.01
N GLY A 76 -12.95 22.75 9.78
CA GLY A 76 -12.04 22.86 8.62
C GLY A 76 -11.64 21.55 7.98
N VAL A 77 -12.08 20.39 8.49
CA VAL A 77 -11.90 19.09 7.85
C VAL A 77 -13.11 18.77 6.98
N THR A 78 -12.87 18.39 5.74
CA THR A 78 -13.91 17.87 4.83
C THR A 78 -13.45 16.55 4.24
N ILE A 79 -14.24 15.49 4.45
CA ILE A 79 -13.96 14.15 3.94
C ILE A 79 -15.05 13.75 2.95
N THR A 80 -14.66 13.40 1.72
CA THR A 80 -15.59 13.00 0.67
C THR A 80 -15.18 11.65 0.10
N ALA A 81 -16.07 10.65 0.20
CA ALA A 81 -15.84 9.33 -0.37
C ALA A 81 -15.61 9.42 -1.89
N GLN A 82 -14.67 8.63 -2.40
CA GLN A 82 -14.30 8.59 -3.81
C GLN A 82 -14.68 7.25 -4.43
N THR A 83 -15.27 7.29 -5.63
CA THR A 83 -15.45 6.10 -6.46
C THR A 83 -14.19 5.88 -7.28
N THR A 84 -13.49 4.78 -7.03
CA THR A 84 -12.25 4.43 -7.72
C THR A 84 -12.40 3.14 -8.52
N MET A 85 -11.44 2.86 -9.39
CA MET A 85 -11.41 1.61 -10.16
C MET A 85 -11.36 0.37 -9.27
N ASP A 86 -10.57 0.42 -8.19
CA ASP A 86 -10.52 -0.62 -7.17
C ASP A 86 -11.57 -0.34 -6.09
N GLN A 87 -12.70 -1.03 -6.18
CA GLN A 87 -13.80 -0.91 -5.21
C GLN A 87 -13.58 -1.78 -3.95
N THR A 88 -12.52 -2.57 -3.90
CA THR A 88 -12.21 -3.43 -2.75
C THR A 88 -11.47 -2.68 -1.64
N ARG A 89 -10.98 -1.45 -1.93
CA ARG A 89 -10.44 -0.51 -0.92
C ARG A 89 -11.15 0.84 -1.08
N PRO A 90 -11.92 1.27 -0.08
CA PRO A 90 -12.55 2.59 -0.13
C PRO A 90 -11.49 3.68 0.04
N TYR A 91 -11.60 4.72 -0.78
CA TYR A 91 -10.80 5.93 -0.69
C TYR A 91 -11.67 7.15 -0.42
N ALA A 92 -11.09 8.17 0.16
CA ALA A 92 -11.71 9.47 0.35
C ALA A 92 -10.74 10.59 -0.06
N ARG A 93 -11.31 11.68 -0.52
CA ARG A 93 -10.63 12.97 -0.57
C ARG A 93 -10.76 13.64 0.79
N VAL A 94 -9.64 14.07 1.34
CA VAL A 94 -9.57 14.86 2.57
C VAL A 94 -9.10 16.26 2.23
N VAL A 95 -9.83 17.28 2.67
CA VAL A 95 -9.46 18.69 2.54
C VAL A 95 -9.37 19.29 3.92
N LEU A 96 -8.28 19.98 4.17
CA LEU A 96 -8.01 20.76 5.38
C LEU A 96 -8.05 22.23 4.99
N ALA A 97 -8.91 23.00 5.64
CA ALA A 97 -9.10 24.42 5.41
C ALA A 97 -9.00 25.17 6.76
N GLY A 98 -7.77 25.39 7.24
CA GLY A 98 -7.52 25.91 8.58
C GLY A 98 -7.91 24.92 9.68
N ALA A 99 -7.79 23.62 9.42
CA ALA A 99 -8.10 22.58 10.42
C ALA A 99 -7.04 22.57 11.52
N LYS A 100 -7.49 22.55 12.79
CA LYS A 100 -6.57 22.51 13.93
C LYS A 100 -5.96 21.13 14.08
N GLY A 101 -4.62 21.03 14.04
CA GLY A 101 -3.84 19.83 14.27
C GLY A 101 -3.02 19.91 15.55
N VAL A 102 -2.79 18.76 16.18
CA VAL A 102 -1.86 18.64 17.31
C VAL A 102 -0.55 18.11 16.76
N PRO A 103 0.56 18.87 16.81
CA PRO A 103 1.83 18.43 16.24
C PRO A 103 2.39 17.21 16.99
N LEU A 104 2.99 16.28 16.27
CA LEU A 104 3.80 15.22 16.83
C LEU A 104 5.15 15.79 17.27
N ALA A 105 5.72 15.24 18.34
CA ALA A 105 6.96 15.74 18.92
C ALA A 105 8.18 15.56 17.99
N ASP A 106 8.23 14.43 17.29
CA ASP A 106 9.24 14.13 16.28
C ASP A 106 8.59 13.82 14.94
N PRO A 107 8.37 14.84 14.10
CA PRO A 107 7.74 14.64 12.79
C PRO A 107 8.60 13.80 11.83
N ALA A 108 9.93 13.86 11.93
CA ALA A 108 10.81 13.08 11.07
C ALA A 108 10.68 11.57 11.37
N ALA A 109 10.76 11.18 12.63
CA ALA A 109 10.53 9.80 13.05
C ALA A 109 9.11 9.32 12.71
N ALA A 110 8.08 10.18 12.85
CA ALA A 110 6.71 9.85 12.49
C ALA A 110 6.55 9.54 10.99
N ILE A 111 7.12 10.38 10.12
CA ILE A 111 7.03 10.22 8.66
C ILE A 111 7.80 8.97 8.22
N GLU A 112 9.01 8.78 8.71
CA GLU A 112 9.84 7.61 8.41
C GLU A 112 9.14 6.31 8.81
N ALA A 113 8.65 6.22 10.04
CA ALA A 113 7.95 5.03 10.53
C ALA A 113 6.65 4.76 9.76
N ALA A 114 5.90 5.81 9.39
CA ALA A 114 4.70 5.68 8.56
C ALA A 114 5.03 5.13 7.16
N HIS A 115 6.07 5.65 6.53
CA HIS A 115 6.48 5.22 5.19
C HIS A 115 7.01 3.78 5.20
N ARG A 116 7.94 3.43 6.08
CA ARG A 116 8.48 2.07 6.20
C ARG A 116 7.38 1.04 6.43
N ALA A 117 6.53 1.29 7.42
CA ALA A 117 5.39 0.41 7.70
C ALA A 117 4.40 0.34 6.53
N GLY A 118 4.14 1.46 5.86
CA GLY A 118 3.31 1.53 4.67
C GLY A 118 3.86 0.71 3.51
N PHE A 119 5.16 0.86 3.20
CA PHE A 119 5.82 0.15 2.10
C PHE A 119 5.85 -1.36 2.34
N VAL A 120 6.22 -1.80 3.54
CA VAL A 120 6.20 -3.23 3.92
C VAL A 120 4.78 -3.81 3.84
N SER A 121 3.79 -3.09 4.39
CA SER A 121 2.40 -3.56 4.38
C SER A 121 1.83 -3.70 2.97
N VAL A 122 2.09 -2.72 2.09
CA VAL A 122 1.63 -2.75 0.70
C VAL A 122 2.37 -3.83 -0.10
N ALA A 123 3.67 -4.04 0.16
CA ALA A 123 4.44 -5.11 -0.46
C ALA A 123 3.95 -6.50 -0.02
N ALA A 124 3.65 -6.69 1.27
CA ALA A 124 3.09 -7.93 1.80
C ALA A 124 1.69 -8.22 1.23
N GLU A 125 0.84 -7.20 1.11
CA GLU A 125 -0.46 -7.33 0.46
C GLU A 125 -0.32 -7.72 -1.03
N ALA A 126 0.61 -7.09 -1.75
CA ALA A 126 0.88 -7.42 -3.15
C ALA A 126 1.35 -8.88 -3.30
N LEU A 127 2.24 -9.34 -2.43
CA LEU A 127 2.68 -10.73 -2.39
C LEU A 127 1.51 -11.69 -2.17
N GLY A 128 0.66 -11.42 -1.17
CA GLY A 128 -0.54 -12.22 -0.89
C GLY A 128 -1.52 -12.24 -2.07
N GLY A 129 -1.72 -11.12 -2.73
CA GLY A 129 -2.55 -11.00 -3.92
C GLY A 129 -2.01 -11.78 -5.13
N ALA A 130 -0.68 -11.73 -5.35
CA ALA A 130 -0.01 -12.50 -6.39
C ALA A 130 -0.13 -14.01 -6.14
N GLN A 131 0.10 -14.46 -4.92
CA GLN A 131 -0.06 -15.86 -4.52
C GLN A 131 -1.49 -16.33 -4.74
N ALA A 132 -2.48 -15.58 -4.29
CA ALA A 132 -3.88 -15.94 -4.46
C ALA A 132 -4.30 -16.00 -5.95
N ALA A 133 -3.75 -15.09 -6.79
CA ALA A 133 -3.97 -15.14 -8.23
C ALA A 133 -3.39 -16.42 -8.86
N LEU A 134 -2.20 -16.84 -8.46
CA LEU A 134 -1.58 -18.09 -8.91
C LEU A 134 -2.42 -19.30 -8.47
N ASP A 135 -2.75 -19.41 -7.18
CA ASP A 135 -3.47 -20.55 -6.62
C ASP A 135 -4.82 -20.77 -7.28
N ARG A 136 -5.61 -19.68 -7.47
CA ARG A 136 -6.90 -19.72 -8.17
C ARG A 136 -6.73 -20.12 -9.64
N THR A 137 -5.68 -19.64 -10.30
CA THR A 137 -5.40 -19.99 -11.71
C THR A 137 -5.01 -21.47 -11.84
N VAL A 138 -4.21 -22.00 -10.91
CA VAL A 138 -3.84 -23.42 -10.86
C VAL A 138 -5.08 -24.31 -10.63
N ALA A 139 -5.95 -23.92 -9.69
CA ALA A 139 -7.20 -24.64 -9.43
C ALA A 139 -8.07 -24.71 -10.71
N TYR A 140 -8.32 -23.57 -11.34
CA TYR A 140 -9.06 -23.51 -12.60
C TYR A 140 -8.41 -24.36 -13.71
N ALA A 141 -7.10 -24.32 -13.83
CA ALA A 141 -6.36 -25.07 -14.85
C ALA A 141 -6.44 -26.60 -14.69
N ARG A 142 -6.68 -27.08 -13.46
CA ARG A 142 -6.88 -28.50 -13.16
C ARG A 142 -8.29 -28.99 -13.48
N GLU A 143 -9.28 -28.12 -13.35
CA GLU A 143 -10.70 -28.47 -13.52
C GLU A 143 -11.21 -28.23 -14.94
N ARG A 144 -10.77 -27.14 -15.58
CA ARG A 144 -11.26 -26.78 -16.91
C ARG A 144 -10.74 -27.69 -18.00
N VAL A 145 -11.63 -28.36 -18.70
CA VAL A 145 -11.30 -29.25 -19.82
C VAL A 145 -11.53 -28.55 -21.15
N GLN A 146 -10.54 -28.57 -22.02
CA GLN A 146 -10.63 -28.22 -23.44
C GLN A 146 -9.76 -29.17 -24.26
N PHE A 147 -10.17 -29.42 -25.51
CA PHE A 147 -9.47 -30.36 -26.40
C PHE A 147 -9.28 -31.75 -25.74
N GLY A 148 -10.27 -32.21 -24.97
CA GLY A 148 -10.31 -33.53 -24.35
C GLY A 148 -9.43 -33.72 -23.11
N ARG A 149 -8.82 -32.67 -22.56
CA ARG A 149 -7.97 -32.76 -21.36
C ARG A 149 -7.98 -31.46 -20.54
N PRO A 150 -7.58 -31.50 -19.26
CA PRO A 150 -7.42 -30.29 -18.45
C PRO A 150 -6.47 -29.28 -19.11
N ILE A 151 -6.83 -27.98 -19.08
CA ILE A 151 -6.01 -26.96 -19.74
C ILE A 151 -4.63 -26.80 -19.11
N GLY A 152 -4.46 -27.08 -17.83
CA GLY A 152 -3.17 -27.13 -17.15
C GLY A 152 -2.21 -28.22 -17.66
N SER A 153 -2.66 -29.16 -18.50
CA SER A 153 -1.80 -30.14 -19.14
C SER A 153 -0.97 -29.60 -20.31
N PHE A 154 -1.34 -28.43 -20.84
CA PHE A 154 -0.62 -27.79 -21.95
C PHE A 154 0.64 -27.07 -21.49
N GLN A 155 1.74 -27.22 -22.25
CA GLN A 155 3.06 -26.67 -21.86
C GLN A 155 3.03 -25.14 -21.74
N ALA A 156 2.37 -24.42 -22.66
CA ALA A 156 2.25 -22.98 -22.60
C ALA A 156 1.59 -22.49 -21.27
N TYR A 157 0.65 -23.27 -20.73
CA TYR A 157 0.02 -23.01 -19.44
C TYR A 157 1.00 -23.24 -18.29
N LYS A 158 1.67 -24.40 -18.30
CA LYS A 158 2.64 -24.78 -17.26
C LYS A 158 3.78 -23.77 -17.13
N HIS A 159 4.33 -23.32 -18.27
CA HIS A 159 5.42 -22.35 -18.28
C HIS A 159 4.99 -21.01 -17.66
N ARG A 160 3.83 -20.48 -18.03
CA ARG A 160 3.31 -19.24 -17.43
C ARG A 160 3.06 -19.36 -15.93
N LEU A 161 2.52 -20.49 -15.45
CA LEU A 161 2.33 -20.72 -14.02
C LEU A 161 3.68 -20.85 -13.28
N ALA A 162 4.68 -21.46 -13.93
CA ALA A 162 6.03 -21.55 -13.37
C ALA A 162 6.71 -20.15 -13.27
N ASP A 163 6.58 -19.33 -14.31
CA ASP A 163 7.09 -17.95 -14.32
C ASP A 163 6.44 -17.13 -13.20
N MET A 164 5.11 -17.23 -13.03
CA MET A 164 4.40 -16.57 -11.92
C MET A 164 4.94 -17.02 -10.57
N MET A 165 5.16 -18.31 -10.37
CA MET A 165 5.69 -18.88 -9.13
C MET A 165 7.09 -18.36 -8.82
N ILE A 166 7.99 -18.30 -9.82
CA ILE A 166 9.35 -17.78 -9.65
C ILE A 166 9.33 -16.33 -9.18
N GLU A 167 8.56 -15.47 -9.84
CA GLU A 167 8.43 -14.06 -9.47
C GLU A 167 7.84 -13.87 -8.06
N ILE A 168 6.86 -14.70 -7.68
CA ILE A 168 6.26 -14.68 -6.34
C ILE A 168 7.31 -15.06 -5.27
N GLU A 169 8.14 -16.08 -5.50
CA GLU A 169 9.15 -16.49 -4.51
C GLU A 169 10.28 -15.43 -4.37
N GLN A 170 10.64 -14.74 -5.46
CA GLN A 170 11.56 -13.60 -5.38
C GLN A 170 10.91 -12.43 -4.61
N ALA A 171 9.64 -12.10 -4.89
CA ALA A 171 8.90 -11.09 -4.14
C ALA A 171 8.78 -11.44 -2.66
N ARG A 172 8.56 -12.73 -2.33
CA ARG A 172 8.52 -13.23 -0.96
C ARG A 172 9.82 -12.94 -0.23
N SER A 173 10.94 -13.28 -0.84
CA SER A 173 12.26 -13.03 -0.27
C SER A 173 12.51 -11.54 -0.02
N ALA A 174 12.14 -10.69 -0.97
CA ALA A 174 12.28 -9.23 -0.82
C ALA A 174 11.38 -8.66 0.30
N VAL A 175 10.13 -9.14 0.41
CA VAL A 175 9.19 -8.69 1.47
C VAL A 175 9.68 -9.11 2.85
N TYR A 176 10.15 -10.35 3.01
CA TYR A 176 10.72 -10.80 4.28
C TYR A 176 11.99 -10.05 4.64
N TRP A 177 12.89 -9.82 3.68
CA TRP A 177 14.07 -8.99 3.91
C TRP A 177 13.70 -7.58 4.41
N ALA A 178 12.75 -6.92 3.75
CA ALA A 178 12.30 -5.59 4.15
C ALA A 178 11.66 -5.60 5.57
N ALA A 179 10.85 -6.60 5.88
CA ALA A 179 10.23 -6.72 7.20
C ALA A 179 11.27 -6.90 8.30
N CYS A 180 12.22 -7.82 8.12
CA CYS A 180 13.31 -8.07 9.08
C CYS A 180 14.20 -6.82 9.23
N ALA A 181 14.60 -6.18 8.12
CA ALA A 181 15.45 -5.01 8.17
C ALA A 181 14.80 -3.83 8.93
N VAL A 182 13.48 -3.66 8.79
CA VAL A 182 12.73 -2.64 9.55
C VAL A 182 12.62 -3.01 11.03
N ASP A 183 12.35 -4.29 11.35
CA ASP A 183 12.17 -4.76 12.72
C ASP A 183 13.48 -4.70 13.51
N GLU A 184 14.60 -5.00 12.86
CA GLU A 184 15.95 -4.95 13.43
C GLU A 184 16.55 -3.54 13.45
N GLY A 185 15.93 -2.55 12.81
CA GLY A 185 16.49 -1.20 12.66
C GLY A 185 17.77 -1.18 11.83
N SER A 186 17.88 -2.06 10.83
CA SER A 186 19.05 -2.20 9.98
C SER A 186 19.30 -0.95 9.13
N GLU A 187 20.56 -0.64 8.84
CA GLU A 187 20.96 0.40 7.87
C GLU A 187 20.41 0.12 6.45
N GLU A 188 20.15 -1.14 6.14
CA GLU A 188 19.57 -1.54 4.85
C GLU A 188 18.04 -1.35 4.77
N ALA A 189 17.36 -0.99 5.87
CA ALA A 189 15.90 -0.94 5.93
C ALA A 189 15.29 -0.08 4.82
N GLU A 190 15.86 1.10 4.55
CA GLU A 190 15.36 2.01 3.51
C GLU A 190 15.49 1.40 2.11
N LEU A 191 16.63 0.82 1.79
CA LEU A 191 16.86 0.10 0.53
C LEU A 191 15.88 -1.08 0.37
N ALA A 192 15.74 -1.88 1.43
CA ALA A 192 14.92 -3.08 1.44
C ALA A 192 13.44 -2.78 1.22
N VAL A 193 12.87 -1.75 1.87
CA VAL A 193 11.44 -1.41 1.72
C VAL A 193 11.12 -0.88 0.32
N HIS A 194 12.01 -0.09 -0.28
CA HIS A 194 11.84 0.38 -1.65
C HIS A 194 11.94 -0.77 -2.67
N ALA A 195 12.90 -1.68 -2.50
CA ALA A 195 13.07 -2.86 -3.34
C ALA A 195 11.83 -3.77 -3.25
N ALA A 196 11.41 -4.12 -2.04
CA ALA A 196 10.26 -4.99 -1.81
C ALA A 196 8.97 -4.40 -2.40
N LYS A 197 8.68 -3.10 -2.15
CA LYS A 197 7.45 -2.46 -2.62
C LYS A 197 7.38 -2.40 -4.15
N SER A 198 8.45 -1.99 -4.81
CA SER A 198 8.46 -1.90 -6.27
C SER A 198 8.32 -3.27 -6.91
N PHE A 199 9.09 -4.26 -6.46
CA PHE A 199 9.11 -5.60 -7.04
C PHE A 199 7.80 -6.36 -6.78
N ALA A 200 7.31 -6.40 -5.53
CA ALA A 200 6.07 -7.11 -5.19
C ALA A 200 4.85 -6.52 -5.90
N ALA A 201 4.77 -5.18 -6.06
CA ALA A 201 3.67 -4.55 -6.76
C ALA A 201 3.64 -4.91 -8.26
N ASP A 202 4.80 -4.94 -8.93
CA ASP A 202 4.93 -5.32 -10.32
C ASP A 202 4.65 -6.83 -10.52
N THR A 203 5.14 -7.69 -9.61
CA THR A 203 4.83 -9.12 -9.57
C THR A 203 3.32 -9.37 -9.45
N TYR A 204 2.64 -8.65 -8.53
CA TYR A 204 1.19 -8.81 -8.38
C TYR A 204 0.44 -8.39 -9.64
N PHE A 205 0.82 -7.29 -10.25
CA PHE A 205 0.17 -6.84 -11.50
C PHE A 205 0.37 -7.84 -12.64
N MET A 206 1.56 -8.40 -12.79
CA MET A 206 1.87 -9.46 -13.75
C MET A 206 1.04 -10.73 -13.48
N CYS A 207 0.97 -11.18 -12.22
CA CYS A 207 0.19 -12.36 -11.83
C CYS A 207 -1.31 -12.17 -12.06
N ALA A 208 -1.86 -11.00 -11.70
CA ALA A 208 -3.27 -10.69 -11.91
C ALA A 208 -3.63 -10.58 -13.41
N GLY A 209 -2.74 -10.05 -14.24
CA GLY A 209 -2.89 -10.04 -15.69
C GLY A 209 -2.87 -11.46 -16.29
N ASN A 210 -1.95 -12.31 -15.82
CA ASN A 210 -1.91 -13.71 -16.23
C ASN A 210 -3.15 -14.48 -15.74
N MET A 211 -3.67 -14.19 -14.56
CA MET A 211 -4.92 -14.76 -14.06
C MET A 211 -6.06 -14.49 -15.06
N ILE A 212 -6.27 -13.24 -15.48
CA ILE A 212 -7.29 -12.91 -16.51
C ILE A 212 -7.05 -13.71 -17.79
N GLN A 213 -5.83 -13.68 -18.33
CA GLN A 213 -5.49 -14.34 -19.58
C GLN A 213 -5.69 -15.86 -19.53
N LEU A 214 -5.27 -16.49 -18.42
CA LEU A 214 -5.31 -17.94 -18.24
C LEU A 214 -6.71 -18.49 -17.91
N HIS A 215 -7.64 -17.66 -17.44
CA HIS A 215 -9.04 -18.02 -17.33
C HIS A 215 -9.82 -17.90 -18.66
N GLY A 216 -9.22 -17.28 -19.68
CA GLY A 216 -9.87 -17.07 -20.98
C GLY A 216 -11.11 -16.17 -20.87
N GLY A 217 -12.15 -16.47 -21.62
CA GLY A 217 -13.34 -15.61 -21.68
C GLY A 217 -13.98 -15.28 -20.34
N ILE A 218 -14.04 -16.23 -19.41
CA ILE A 218 -14.65 -16.00 -18.09
C ILE A 218 -13.83 -15.03 -17.25
N GLY A 219 -12.50 -15.04 -17.38
CA GLY A 219 -11.62 -14.13 -16.64
C GLY A 219 -11.83 -12.65 -16.99
N PHE A 220 -12.48 -12.38 -18.14
CA PHE A 220 -12.80 -11.03 -18.60
C PHE A 220 -14.24 -10.59 -18.30
N THR A 221 -15.00 -11.42 -17.61
CA THR A 221 -16.39 -11.13 -17.24
C THR A 221 -16.49 -10.60 -15.82
N TRP A 222 -17.62 -9.96 -15.49
CA TRP A 222 -17.93 -9.53 -14.14
C TRP A 222 -18.36 -10.69 -13.21
N GLU A 223 -18.57 -11.87 -13.78
CA GLU A 223 -18.96 -13.08 -13.04
C GLU A 223 -17.79 -13.73 -12.30
N HIS A 224 -16.55 -13.44 -12.73
CA HIS A 224 -15.33 -14.00 -12.17
C HIS A 224 -14.51 -12.94 -11.44
N ASP A 225 -13.96 -13.27 -10.28
CA ASP A 225 -13.20 -12.35 -9.40
C ASP A 225 -11.87 -11.84 -9.98
N ALA A 226 -11.38 -12.35 -11.12
CA ALA A 226 -10.08 -11.98 -11.68
C ALA A 226 -9.94 -10.45 -11.87
N HIS A 227 -11.02 -9.77 -12.24
CA HIS A 227 -11.01 -8.32 -12.40
C HIS A 227 -10.77 -7.56 -11.09
N LEU A 228 -11.16 -8.13 -9.94
CA LEU A 228 -10.92 -7.54 -8.61
C LEU A 228 -9.42 -7.57 -8.28
N TYR A 229 -8.77 -8.71 -8.52
CA TYR A 229 -7.32 -8.86 -8.36
C TYR A 229 -6.55 -7.90 -9.27
N PHE A 230 -6.94 -7.79 -10.53
CA PHE A 230 -6.28 -6.89 -11.49
C PHE A 230 -6.41 -5.42 -11.10
N LYS A 231 -7.60 -4.98 -10.71
CA LYS A 231 -7.86 -3.61 -10.28
C LYS A 231 -7.10 -3.26 -9.00
N ARG A 232 -7.08 -4.20 -8.02
CA ARG A 232 -6.32 -4.05 -6.79
C ARG A 232 -4.81 -3.98 -7.07
N ALA A 233 -4.28 -4.86 -7.92
CA ALA A 233 -2.87 -4.85 -8.31
C ALA A 233 -2.48 -3.52 -8.96
N ARG A 234 -3.34 -2.99 -9.85
CA ARG A 234 -3.11 -1.68 -10.49
C ARG A 234 -3.13 -0.53 -9.49
N ALA A 235 -4.05 -0.54 -8.53
CA ALA A 235 -4.11 0.47 -7.46
C ALA A 235 -2.85 0.42 -6.57
N ILE A 236 -2.38 -0.78 -6.23
CA ILE A 236 -1.15 -0.99 -5.43
C ILE A 236 0.10 -0.46 -6.15
N GLN A 237 0.20 -0.57 -7.47
CA GLN A 237 1.36 -0.04 -8.21
C GLN A 237 1.59 1.45 -7.98
N SER A 238 0.52 2.23 -7.84
CA SER A 238 0.60 3.69 -7.61
C SER A 238 0.56 4.10 -6.14
N MET A 239 0.04 3.24 -5.26
CA MET A 239 -0.10 3.54 -3.83
C MET A 239 1.27 3.71 -3.16
N LEU A 240 1.44 4.81 -2.41
CA LEU A 240 2.69 5.15 -1.71
C LEU A 240 3.92 5.23 -2.63
N GLY A 241 3.75 5.76 -3.82
CA GLY A 241 4.79 5.90 -4.84
C GLY A 241 4.73 4.81 -5.93
N SER A 242 5.07 5.20 -7.16
CA SER A 242 5.15 4.26 -8.28
C SER A 242 6.42 3.40 -8.20
N GLY A 243 6.43 2.26 -8.92
CA GLY A 243 7.63 1.42 -9.03
C GLY A 243 8.85 2.21 -9.55
N ASN A 244 8.66 3.15 -10.48
CA ASN A 244 9.73 4.01 -10.96
C ASN A 244 10.27 4.93 -9.86
N TRP A 245 9.39 5.57 -9.09
CA TRP A 245 9.79 6.41 -7.98
C TRP A 245 10.62 5.64 -6.94
N HIS A 246 10.23 4.41 -6.61
CA HIS A 246 11.00 3.57 -5.70
C HIS A 246 12.36 3.19 -6.29
N ARG A 247 12.43 2.86 -7.59
CA ARG A 247 13.70 2.56 -8.28
C ARG A 247 14.64 3.75 -8.32
N GLU A 248 14.14 4.97 -8.51
CA GLU A 248 14.94 6.20 -8.41
C GLU A 248 15.53 6.37 -7.00
N LYS A 249 14.74 6.11 -5.95
CA LYS A 249 15.24 6.12 -4.58
C LYS A 249 16.38 5.10 -4.37
N ILE A 250 16.20 3.88 -4.85
CA ILE A 250 17.24 2.84 -4.81
C ILE A 250 18.49 3.29 -5.56
N ALA A 251 18.34 3.84 -6.76
CA ALA A 251 19.46 4.32 -7.56
C ALA A 251 20.25 5.42 -6.83
N THR A 252 19.56 6.38 -6.22
CA THR A 252 20.20 7.43 -5.41
C THR A 252 20.99 6.86 -4.22
N MET A 253 20.44 5.83 -3.53
CA MET A 253 21.12 5.19 -2.40
C MET A 253 22.40 4.44 -2.83
N ILE A 254 22.37 3.80 -4.01
CA ILE A 254 23.51 2.98 -4.50
C ILE A 254 24.55 3.82 -5.21
N LEU A 255 24.14 4.80 -6.02
CA LEU A 255 25.02 5.57 -6.89
C LEU A 255 25.42 6.93 -6.31
N GLY A 256 24.73 7.39 -5.24
CA GLY A 256 24.80 8.76 -4.77
C GLY A 256 23.88 9.69 -5.60
N GLU A 257 23.78 10.95 -5.15
CA GLU A 257 23.09 11.97 -5.96
C GLU A 257 23.85 12.17 -7.27
N ALA A 258 23.12 12.09 -8.39
CA ALA A 258 23.71 12.40 -9.69
C ALA A 258 24.14 13.88 -9.68
N ALA A 259 25.43 14.11 -9.88
CA ALA A 259 26.02 15.45 -9.97
C ALA A 259 25.52 16.20 -11.21
#